data_015c02c1202d6bc19511f92637066430
#
_entry.id   015c02c1202d6bc19511f92637066430
#
_cell.length_a   1.000
_cell.length_b   1.000
_cell.length_c   1.000
_cell.angle_alpha   90.00
_cell.angle_beta   90.00
_cell.angle_gamma   90.00
#
_symmetry.space_group_name_H-M   'P 1'
#
loop_
_entity.id
_entity.type
_entity.pdbx_description
1 polymer ?
#
loop_
_entity_poly.entity_id
_entity_poly.type
_entity_poly.pdbx_seq_one_letter_code
_entity_poly.pdbx_strand_id
1 'polypeptide(L)'
;MKKLLTLALAAGLAAIATAENFRIDISGQSNQVGLVVKQMDDGITGTQAEWLGDKKDQRLIFCGPVAGKWEKKSFSFLAKKDGKISICLMGDENRADAPLIAYDDIKVNGQPLINGGFEASSEKIAPWSSWGKAKLATDGGAAEGKNFVLANHHNPAIQDFSVKAGELVTVSVQTKAAN
;
A
#
# COMPACT_ATOMS: atom_id res chain seq x y z
N MET A 1 60.45 -1.41 -34.63
CA MET A 1 58.97 -1.58 -34.79
C MET A 1 58.35 -1.74 -33.39
N LYS A 2 57.78 -0.71 -32.85
CA LYS A 2 57.13 -0.72 -31.51
C LYS A 2 55.64 -0.98 -31.73
N LYS A 3 55.11 -2.09 -31.23
CA LYS A 3 53.70 -2.38 -31.26
C LYS A 3 53.03 -1.66 -30.09
N LEU A 4 52.16 -0.70 -30.37
CA LEU A 4 51.25 -0.11 -29.40
C LEU A 4 50.12 -1.10 -29.11
N LEU A 5 49.99 -1.48 -27.85
CA LEU A 5 48.86 -2.29 -27.38
C LEU A 5 47.80 -1.30 -26.86
N THR A 6 46.73 -1.16 -27.63
CA THR A 6 45.59 -0.31 -27.22
C THR A 6 44.70 -1.14 -26.29
N LEU A 7 44.70 -0.79 -25.00
CA LEU A 7 43.81 -1.38 -24.02
C LEU A 7 42.44 -0.65 -24.09
N ALA A 8 41.44 -1.32 -24.62
CA ALA A 8 40.07 -0.81 -24.62
C ALA A 8 39.45 -1.04 -23.23
N LEU A 9 39.26 0.03 -22.47
CA LEU A 9 38.56 0.01 -21.21
C LEU A 9 37.05 0.02 -21.50
N ALA A 10 36.41 -1.14 -21.42
CA ALA A 10 34.95 -1.24 -21.48
C ALA A 10 34.39 -0.76 -20.12
N ALA A 11 33.96 0.49 -20.06
CA ALA A 11 33.17 0.99 -18.95
C ALA A 11 31.78 0.37 -19.03
N GLY A 12 31.56 -0.68 -18.27
CA GLY A 12 30.22 -1.22 -18.04
C GLY A 12 29.43 -0.20 -17.20
N LEU A 13 28.48 0.49 -17.83
CA LEU A 13 27.43 1.18 -17.08
C LEU A 13 26.60 0.11 -16.36
N ALA A 14 26.85 -0.07 -15.07
CA ALA A 14 25.89 -0.74 -14.22
C ALA A 14 24.66 0.19 -14.16
N ALA A 15 23.55 -0.23 -14.76
CA ALA A 15 22.28 0.41 -14.55
C ALA A 15 21.98 0.27 -13.03
N ILE A 16 22.03 1.40 -12.33
CA ILE A 16 21.53 1.46 -10.97
C ILE A 16 20.02 1.31 -11.13
N ALA A 17 19.53 0.08 -10.93
CA ALA A 17 18.11 -0.14 -10.75
C ALA A 17 17.71 0.70 -9.52
N THR A 18 16.99 1.79 -9.73
CA THR A 18 16.32 2.49 -8.64
C THR A 18 15.37 1.48 -8.03
N ALA A 19 15.61 1.09 -6.79
CA ALA A 19 14.68 0.24 -6.07
C ALA A 19 13.31 0.93 -6.12
N GLU A 20 12.33 0.24 -6.68
CA GLU A 20 10.96 0.74 -6.65
C GLU A 20 10.53 0.81 -5.19
N ASN A 21 10.01 1.95 -4.78
CA ASN A 21 9.50 2.11 -3.44
C ASN A 21 8.06 1.58 -3.34
N PHE A 22 7.65 1.19 -2.15
CA PHE A 22 6.26 0.94 -1.85
C PHE A 22 5.42 2.16 -2.25
N ARG A 23 4.27 1.92 -2.90
CA ARG A 23 3.50 2.98 -3.55
C ARG A 23 2.10 3.06 -2.98
N ILE A 24 1.59 4.27 -2.87
CA ILE A 24 0.18 4.53 -2.62
C ILE A 24 -0.39 5.26 -3.81
N ASP A 25 -1.17 4.57 -4.62
CA ASP A 25 -1.88 5.15 -5.74
C ASP A 25 -3.25 5.63 -5.28
N ILE A 26 -3.59 6.86 -5.66
CA ILE A 26 -4.91 7.43 -5.40
C ILE A 26 -5.73 7.25 -6.66
N SER A 27 -6.73 6.41 -6.58
CA SER A 27 -7.68 6.20 -7.67
C SER A 27 -9.11 6.52 -7.24
N GLY A 28 -9.98 6.88 -8.19
CA GLY A 28 -11.41 7.15 -7.94
C GLY A 28 -11.77 8.59 -8.26
N GLN A 29 -12.49 9.32 -7.60
CA GLN A 29 -13.67 10.00 -8.00
C GLN A 29 -13.89 11.33 -7.36
N SER A 30 -14.19 12.25 -8.18
CA SER A 30 -14.11 13.67 -7.94
C SER A 30 -15.17 14.28 -7.09
N ASN A 31 -16.32 13.75 -7.08
CA ASN A 31 -17.41 14.31 -6.30
C ASN A 31 -17.42 13.81 -4.86
N GLN A 32 -16.46 12.99 -4.48
CA GLN A 32 -16.37 12.42 -3.15
C GLN A 32 -15.55 13.32 -2.21
N VAL A 33 -14.33 12.91 -1.94
CA VAL A 33 -13.50 13.56 -0.97
C VAL A 33 -12.32 14.20 -1.65
N GLY A 34 -12.24 15.25 -2.25
CA GLY A 34 -10.95 15.79 -2.75
C GLY A 34 -9.89 15.66 -1.66
N LEU A 35 -8.74 15.11 -1.97
CA LEU A 35 -7.66 15.00 -0.99
C LEU A 35 -6.35 15.58 -1.50
N VAL A 36 -5.58 16.14 -0.60
CA VAL A 36 -4.25 16.66 -0.86
C VAL A 36 -3.27 15.96 0.05
N VAL A 37 -2.33 15.22 -0.53
CA VAL A 37 -1.28 14.54 0.24
C VAL A 37 -0.39 15.57 0.91
N LYS A 38 -0.18 15.45 2.21
CA LYS A 38 0.62 16.37 3.01
C LYS A 38 2.00 15.80 3.35
N GLN A 39 2.07 14.52 3.60
CA GLN A 39 3.31 13.85 3.97
C GLN A 39 3.25 12.38 3.59
N MET A 40 4.38 11.85 3.14
CA MET A 40 4.63 10.42 2.96
C MET A 40 5.85 10.01 3.76
N ASP A 41 5.86 8.76 4.19
CA ASP A 41 7.05 8.08 4.71
C ASP A 41 8.16 8.04 3.65
N ASP A 42 9.43 8.12 4.04
CA ASP A 42 10.57 8.10 3.12
C ASP A 42 10.63 6.82 2.26
N GLY A 43 10.01 5.74 2.72
CA GLY A 43 9.87 4.48 1.99
C GLY A 43 8.62 4.37 1.11
N ILE A 44 7.87 5.46 0.93
CA ILE A 44 6.66 5.49 0.11
C ILE A 44 6.83 6.50 -1.02
N THR A 45 6.44 6.09 -2.22
CA THR A 45 6.18 6.99 -3.35
C THR A 45 4.68 6.97 -3.67
N GLY A 46 4.20 7.88 -4.49
CA GLY A 46 2.81 7.86 -4.93
C GLY A 46 2.38 9.14 -5.63
N THR A 47 1.15 9.14 -6.06
CA THR A 47 0.58 10.28 -6.78
C THR A 47 0.15 11.34 -5.78
N GLN A 48 0.79 12.49 -5.82
CA GLN A 48 0.27 13.70 -5.19
C GLN A 48 -0.89 14.20 -6.06
N ALA A 49 -2.06 13.70 -5.83
CA ALA A 49 -3.21 14.11 -6.61
C ALA A 49 -4.14 14.97 -5.78
N GLU A 50 -4.43 16.14 -6.30
CA GLU A 50 -5.71 16.73 -6.06
C GLU A 50 -6.72 15.95 -6.88
N TRP A 51 -7.55 15.21 -6.23
CA TRP A 51 -8.42 14.32 -6.96
C TRP A 51 -9.57 15.08 -7.63
N LEU A 52 -9.69 14.96 -8.92
CA LEU A 52 -10.71 15.59 -9.74
C LEU A 52 -11.31 14.53 -10.68
N GLY A 53 -12.55 14.20 -10.60
CA GLY A 53 -13.20 13.29 -11.51
C GLY A 53 -14.62 12.89 -11.04
N ASP A 54 -15.44 12.23 -11.82
CA ASP A 54 -16.85 11.93 -11.58
C ASP A 54 -17.14 10.52 -11.08
N LYS A 55 -16.19 9.87 -10.51
CA LYS A 55 -16.37 8.51 -10.09
C LYS A 55 -16.88 8.41 -8.66
N LYS A 56 -17.47 7.29 -8.24
CA LYS A 56 -18.23 7.17 -6.99
C LYS A 56 -17.43 6.87 -5.74
N ASP A 57 -16.19 6.35 -5.88
CA ASP A 57 -15.39 5.92 -4.75
C ASP A 57 -13.98 6.46 -4.84
N GLN A 58 -13.43 6.93 -3.79
CA GLN A 58 -12.03 7.28 -3.71
C GLN A 58 -11.28 6.16 -3.00
N ARG A 59 -10.20 5.70 -3.62
CA ARG A 59 -9.41 4.57 -3.14
C ARG A 59 -7.97 4.97 -2.90
N LEU A 60 -7.45 4.50 -1.80
CA LEU A 60 -6.04 4.52 -1.48
C LEU A 60 -5.50 3.11 -1.72
N ILE A 61 -4.75 2.93 -2.78
CA ILE A 61 -4.25 1.62 -3.21
C ILE A 61 -2.82 1.48 -2.71
N PHE A 62 -2.63 0.58 -1.78
CA PHE A 62 -1.34 0.22 -1.22
C PHE A 62 -0.74 -0.91 -2.05
N CYS A 63 0.41 -0.69 -2.65
CA CYS A 63 1.06 -1.66 -3.53
C CYS A 63 2.57 -1.42 -3.63
N GLY A 64 3.26 -2.33 -4.30
CA GLY A 64 4.67 -2.22 -4.61
C GLY A 64 5.56 -3.19 -3.85
N PRO A 65 6.86 -3.10 -4.06
CA PRO A 65 7.83 -3.96 -3.39
C PRO A 65 7.87 -3.64 -1.89
N VAL A 66 8.04 -4.69 -1.10
CA VAL A 66 8.16 -4.60 0.36
C VAL A 66 9.35 -5.42 0.84
N ALA A 67 9.91 -5.04 1.98
CA ALA A 67 11.01 -5.78 2.59
C ALA A 67 10.56 -7.14 3.14
N GLY A 68 11.51 -8.06 3.33
CA GLY A 68 11.26 -9.37 3.96
C GLY A 68 11.00 -9.31 5.47
N LYS A 69 11.00 -8.11 6.07
CA LYS A 69 10.66 -7.84 7.47
C LYS A 69 9.50 -6.87 7.55
N TRP A 70 8.79 -6.86 8.66
CA TRP A 70 7.76 -5.87 8.90
C TRP A 70 8.32 -4.45 8.92
N GLU A 71 7.70 -3.58 8.14
CA GLU A 71 8.00 -2.15 8.09
C GLU A 71 6.71 -1.36 8.14
N LYS A 72 6.71 -0.33 8.99
CA LYS A 72 5.59 0.61 9.04
C LYS A 72 5.69 1.59 7.88
N LYS A 73 4.59 1.77 7.17
CA LYS A 73 4.41 2.80 6.16
C LYS A 73 3.29 3.74 6.59
N SER A 74 3.45 5.02 6.32
CA SER A 74 2.43 6.01 6.68
C SER A 74 2.39 7.17 5.70
N PHE A 75 1.20 7.77 5.56
CA PHE A 75 1.04 9.02 4.84
C PHE A 75 -0.11 9.83 5.44
N SER A 76 -0.07 11.14 5.20
CA SER A 76 -1.10 12.06 5.66
C SER A 76 -1.68 12.85 4.50
N PHE A 77 -2.98 13.03 4.51
CA PHE A 77 -3.68 13.85 3.53
C PHE A 77 -4.72 14.74 4.21
N LEU A 78 -5.06 15.84 3.55
CA LEU A 78 -6.15 16.71 3.93
C LEU A 78 -7.38 16.35 3.09
N ALA A 79 -8.49 16.01 3.75
CA ALA A 79 -9.77 15.79 3.08
C ALA A 79 -10.43 17.14 2.77
N LYS A 80 -10.90 17.35 1.56
CA LYS A 80 -11.59 18.58 1.15
C LYS A 80 -13.08 18.56 1.39
N LYS A 81 -13.67 17.38 1.44
CA LYS A 81 -15.12 17.17 1.61
C LYS A 81 -15.38 16.03 2.58
N ASP A 82 -16.56 16.03 3.16
CA ASP A 82 -17.11 14.85 3.84
C ASP A 82 -17.27 13.69 2.86
N GLY A 83 -17.00 12.48 3.30
CA GLY A 83 -17.22 11.29 2.47
C GLY A 83 -16.58 10.04 2.99
N LYS A 84 -16.50 9.05 2.12
CA LYS A 84 -15.83 7.76 2.38
C LYS A 84 -14.63 7.58 1.49
N ILE A 85 -13.62 6.94 2.03
CA ILE A 85 -12.40 6.54 1.32
C ILE A 85 -12.22 5.05 1.55
N SER A 86 -11.93 4.30 0.48
CA SER A 86 -11.59 2.88 0.57
C SER A 86 -10.07 2.72 0.66
N ILE A 87 -9.60 1.97 1.65
CA ILE A 87 -8.25 1.41 1.65
C ILE A 87 -8.29 0.10 0.86
N CYS A 88 -7.41 -0.04 -0.12
CA CYS A 88 -7.21 -1.25 -0.90
C CYS A 88 -5.78 -1.76 -0.67
N LEU A 89 -5.62 -2.81 0.10
CA LEU A 89 -4.34 -3.51 0.29
C LEU A 89 -4.15 -4.48 -0.87
N MET A 90 -3.15 -4.24 -1.70
CA MET A 90 -2.95 -4.95 -2.98
C MET A 90 -1.48 -5.35 -3.14
N GLY A 91 -1.14 -5.83 -4.31
CA GLY A 91 0.21 -5.99 -4.82
C GLY A 91 0.38 -5.18 -6.10
N ASP A 92 1.60 -5.02 -6.56
CA ASP A 92 1.93 -4.18 -7.70
C ASP A 92 1.60 -4.81 -9.05
N GLU A 93 1.81 -6.10 -9.18
CA GLU A 93 1.66 -6.81 -10.44
C GLU A 93 0.22 -7.25 -10.69
N ASN A 94 -0.33 -6.83 -11.85
CA ASN A 94 -1.69 -7.23 -12.29
C ASN A 94 -1.68 -8.62 -12.93
N ARG A 95 -1.34 -9.63 -12.14
CA ARG A 95 -1.43 -11.05 -12.54
C ARG A 95 -1.84 -11.91 -11.33
N ALA A 96 -2.50 -13.02 -11.61
CA ALA A 96 -3.11 -13.85 -10.57
C ALA A 96 -2.09 -14.54 -9.65
N ASP A 97 -0.92 -14.85 -10.19
CA ASP A 97 0.20 -15.50 -9.50
C ASP A 97 1.24 -14.50 -8.95
N ALA A 98 0.92 -13.20 -8.96
CA ALA A 98 1.79 -12.18 -8.39
C ALA A 98 2.09 -12.47 -6.92
N PRO A 99 3.29 -12.13 -6.45
CA PRO A 99 3.67 -12.30 -5.05
C PRO A 99 2.63 -11.67 -4.11
N LEU A 100 2.37 -12.36 -3.00
CA LEU A 100 1.52 -11.82 -1.95
C LEU A 100 2.32 -10.84 -1.09
N ILE A 101 1.63 -9.82 -0.62
CA ILE A 101 2.13 -8.89 0.39
C ILE A 101 1.36 -9.17 1.68
N ALA A 102 2.07 -9.25 2.79
CA ALA A 102 1.50 -9.31 4.11
C ALA A 102 1.22 -7.89 4.60
N TYR A 103 0.01 -7.65 5.08
CA TYR A 103 -0.45 -6.39 5.66
C TYR A 103 -1.02 -6.62 7.05
N ASP A 104 -0.74 -5.69 7.97
CA ASP A 104 -1.19 -5.76 9.35
C ASP A 104 -1.26 -4.36 9.99
N ASP A 105 -1.89 -4.27 11.14
CA ASP A 105 -1.92 -3.09 12.01
C ASP A 105 -2.30 -1.79 11.28
N ILE A 106 -3.40 -1.83 10.54
CA ILE A 106 -3.92 -0.68 9.80
C ILE A 106 -4.59 0.29 10.78
N LYS A 107 -4.07 1.52 10.81
CA LYS A 107 -4.55 2.60 11.69
C LYS A 107 -4.91 3.85 10.89
N VAL A 108 -5.94 4.55 11.34
CA VAL A 108 -6.33 5.87 10.86
C VAL A 108 -6.28 6.83 12.05
N ASN A 109 -5.50 7.91 11.93
CA ASN A 109 -5.27 8.88 13.01
C ASN A 109 -4.78 8.23 14.32
N GLY A 110 -3.94 7.21 14.20
CA GLY A 110 -3.40 6.46 15.32
C GLY A 110 -4.37 5.46 15.98
N GLN A 111 -5.63 5.40 15.53
CA GLN A 111 -6.62 4.44 16.01
C GLN A 111 -6.72 3.26 15.07
N PRO A 112 -6.82 2.02 15.57
CA PRO A 112 -7.03 0.85 14.72
C PRO A 112 -8.29 1.04 13.87
N LEU A 113 -8.16 0.78 12.56
CA LEU A 113 -9.32 0.61 11.71
C LEU A 113 -10.08 -0.65 12.18
N ILE A 114 -11.39 -0.73 11.94
CA ILE A 114 -12.16 -1.89 12.42
C ILE A 114 -11.52 -3.17 11.90
N ASN A 115 -11.10 -4.05 12.81
CA ASN A 115 -10.31 -5.25 12.52
C ASN A 115 -9.05 -4.95 11.66
N GLY A 116 -8.37 -3.85 11.93
CA GLY A 116 -7.15 -3.45 11.21
C GLY A 116 -5.94 -4.36 11.48
N GLY A 117 -5.96 -5.11 12.59
CA GLY A 117 -4.98 -6.15 12.92
C GLY A 117 -5.48 -7.58 12.63
N PHE A 118 -6.64 -7.74 11.98
CA PHE A 118 -7.21 -9.03 11.58
C PHE A 118 -7.47 -10.05 12.71
N GLU A 119 -7.54 -9.61 13.96
CA GLU A 119 -7.67 -10.48 15.14
C GLU A 119 -9.12 -10.90 15.46
N ALA A 120 -10.12 -10.33 14.78
CA ALA A 120 -11.53 -10.59 15.10
C ALA A 120 -12.01 -12.00 14.76
N SER A 121 -11.27 -12.77 13.95
CA SER A 121 -11.62 -14.14 13.56
C SER A 121 -10.37 -14.90 13.15
N SER A 122 -10.37 -16.22 13.30
CA SER A 122 -9.36 -17.13 12.75
C SER A 122 -9.66 -17.61 11.33
N GLU A 123 -10.79 -17.23 10.75
CA GLU A 123 -11.25 -17.76 9.47
C GLU A 123 -11.54 -16.67 8.43
N LYS A 124 -11.88 -15.47 8.87
CA LYS A 124 -12.40 -14.40 8.00
C LYS A 124 -11.73 -13.07 8.28
N ILE A 125 -11.53 -12.30 7.24
CA ILE A 125 -11.02 -10.92 7.34
C ILE A 125 -12.11 -9.88 7.65
N ALA A 126 -13.37 -10.28 7.83
CA ALA A 126 -14.48 -9.35 8.06
C ALA A 126 -14.19 -8.30 9.14
N PRO A 127 -14.59 -7.04 8.96
CA PRO A 127 -15.45 -6.51 7.90
C PRO A 127 -14.72 -6.15 6.60
N TRP A 128 -13.44 -6.45 6.48
CA TRP A 128 -12.74 -6.30 5.21
C TRP A 128 -13.36 -7.15 4.11
N SER A 129 -13.52 -6.61 2.94
CA SER A 129 -14.02 -7.28 1.76
C SER A 129 -12.88 -7.59 0.78
N SER A 130 -13.16 -8.44 -0.21
CA SER A 130 -12.24 -8.74 -1.30
C SER A 130 -13.04 -9.07 -2.55
N TRP A 131 -12.66 -8.60 -3.73
CA TRP A 131 -13.24 -9.12 -4.98
C TRP A 131 -12.62 -10.45 -5.41
N GLY A 132 -11.53 -10.87 -4.77
CA GLY A 132 -10.90 -12.16 -4.91
C GLY A 132 -10.95 -12.93 -3.60
N LYS A 133 -9.82 -13.52 -3.23
CA LYS A 133 -9.68 -14.30 -1.99
C LYS A 133 -8.42 -13.87 -1.25
N ALA A 134 -8.43 -12.67 -0.67
CA ALA A 134 -7.42 -12.30 0.31
C ALA A 134 -7.39 -13.36 1.43
N LYS A 135 -6.19 -13.76 1.84
CA LYS A 135 -6.01 -14.85 2.80
C LYS A 135 -5.71 -14.29 4.18
N LEU A 136 -6.43 -14.74 5.18
CA LEU A 136 -6.04 -14.57 6.56
C LEU A 136 -4.92 -15.57 6.88
N ALA A 137 -3.81 -15.07 7.40
CA ALA A 137 -2.72 -15.86 7.96
C ALA A 137 -2.78 -15.80 9.48
N THR A 138 -2.64 -16.95 10.13
CA THR A 138 -2.81 -17.11 11.58
C THR A 138 -1.65 -17.87 12.22
N ASP A 139 -0.49 -17.84 11.56
CA ASP A 139 0.69 -18.61 11.93
C ASP A 139 1.60 -17.92 12.96
N GLY A 140 1.16 -16.78 13.49
CA GLY A 140 1.91 -16.02 14.48
C GLY A 140 3.05 -15.18 13.93
N GLY A 141 3.13 -15.03 12.61
CA GLY A 141 4.11 -14.17 11.96
C GLY A 141 3.68 -12.71 11.79
N ALA A 142 2.65 -12.26 12.50
CA ALA A 142 2.07 -10.93 12.45
C ALA A 142 3.02 -9.82 12.95
N ALA A 143 2.76 -8.59 12.57
CA ALA A 143 3.46 -7.42 13.13
C ALA A 143 2.96 -7.12 14.54
N GLU A 144 1.65 -7.28 14.76
CA GLU A 144 1.00 -7.16 16.06
C GLU A 144 -0.01 -8.32 16.21
N GLY A 145 -0.13 -8.89 17.41
CA GLY A 145 -1.05 -10.01 17.65
C GLY A 145 -0.61 -11.33 17.02
N LYS A 146 -1.52 -12.00 16.31
CA LYS A 146 -1.30 -13.33 15.72
C LYS A 146 -1.60 -13.41 14.23
N ASN A 147 -2.51 -12.58 13.77
CA ASN A 147 -3.10 -12.66 12.45
C ASN A 147 -2.65 -11.51 11.57
N PHE A 148 -2.62 -11.74 10.27
CA PHE A 148 -2.39 -10.71 9.27
C PHE A 148 -3.06 -11.12 7.95
N VAL A 149 -3.20 -10.22 7.01
CA VAL A 149 -3.77 -10.53 5.71
C VAL A 149 -2.69 -10.64 4.64
N LEU A 150 -2.85 -11.61 3.76
CA LEU A 150 -2.06 -11.79 2.53
C LEU A 150 -2.90 -11.33 1.34
N ALA A 151 -2.40 -10.36 0.61
CA ALA A 151 -3.10 -9.74 -0.50
C ALA A 151 -2.19 -9.55 -1.72
N ASN A 152 -2.80 -9.52 -2.90
CA ASN A 152 -2.18 -9.09 -4.15
C ASN A 152 -3.21 -8.37 -5.03
N HIS A 153 -2.85 -7.98 -6.25
CA HIS A 153 -3.75 -7.24 -7.14
C HIS A 153 -5.07 -7.98 -7.42
N HIS A 154 -5.05 -9.30 -7.56
CA HIS A 154 -6.25 -10.12 -7.81
C HIS A 154 -7.03 -10.49 -6.55
N ASN A 155 -6.41 -10.39 -5.39
CA ASN A 155 -6.97 -10.78 -4.10
C ASN A 155 -6.73 -9.67 -3.06
N PRO A 156 -7.28 -8.46 -3.25
CA PRO A 156 -7.06 -7.35 -2.32
C PRO A 156 -7.89 -7.52 -1.05
N ALA A 157 -7.45 -6.86 0.02
CA ALA A 157 -8.30 -6.61 1.17
C ALA A 157 -8.74 -5.13 1.16
N ILE A 158 -10.05 -4.90 1.31
CA ILE A 158 -10.65 -3.58 1.12
C ILE A 158 -11.54 -3.24 2.31
N GLN A 159 -11.38 -2.02 2.83
CA GLN A 159 -12.29 -1.47 3.83
C GLN A 159 -12.48 0.03 3.63
N ASP A 160 -13.71 0.50 3.87
CA ASP A 160 -14.05 1.91 3.84
C ASP A 160 -13.91 2.54 5.22
N PHE A 161 -13.54 3.82 5.23
CA PHE A 161 -13.67 4.68 6.40
C PHE A 161 -14.18 6.06 6.02
N SER A 162 -14.78 6.74 6.98
CA SER A 162 -15.34 8.08 6.78
C SER A 162 -14.33 9.15 7.14
N VAL A 163 -14.34 10.25 6.41
CA VAL A 163 -13.56 11.46 6.70
C VAL A 163 -14.44 12.71 6.66
N LYS A 164 -13.98 13.77 7.30
CA LYS A 164 -14.64 15.08 7.34
C LYS A 164 -13.86 16.12 6.56
N ALA A 165 -14.57 17.08 5.97
CA ALA A 165 -13.95 18.22 5.31
C ALA A 165 -13.02 18.98 6.27
N GLY A 166 -11.81 19.26 5.79
CA GLY A 166 -10.77 19.92 6.58
C GLY A 166 -10.02 19.00 7.55
N GLU A 167 -10.37 17.72 7.62
CA GLU A 167 -9.67 16.75 8.46
C GLU A 167 -8.30 16.41 7.88
N LEU A 168 -7.26 16.53 8.71
CA LEU A 168 -5.95 15.97 8.43
C LEU A 168 -5.96 14.51 8.87
N VAL A 169 -5.91 13.61 7.89
CA VAL A 169 -5.98 12.16 8.11
C VAL A 169 -4.60 11.55 7.94
N THR A 170 -4.17 10.75 8.90
CA THR A 170 -2.95 9.95 8.80
C THR A 170 -3.32 8.47 8.76
N VAL A 171 -2.92 7.80 7.70
CA VAL A 171 -3.06 6.35 7.56
C VAL A 171 -1.70 5.69 7.77
N SER A 172 -1.67 4.63 8.54
CA SER A 172 -0.49 3.78 8.68
C SER A 172 -0.82 2.31 8.54
N VAL A 173 0.14 1.53 8.06
CA VAL A 173 0.05 0.10 7.83
C VAL A 173 1.42 -0.55 8.06
N GLN A 174 1.43 -1.76 8.59
CA GLN A 174 2.61 -2.63 8.56
C GLN A 174 2.60 -3.46 7.29
N THR A 175 3.74 -3.58 6.62
CA THR A 175 3.89 -4.37 5.39
C THR A 175 5.12 -5.27 5.45
N LYS A 176 5.01 -6.46 4.84
CA LYS A 176 6.11 -7.41 4.69
C LYS A 176 5.92 -8.24 3.43
N ALA A 177 7.02 -8.64 2.76
CA ALA A 177 6.94 -9.64 1.72
C ALA A 177 6.41 -10.96 2.33
N ALA A 178 5.44 -11.58 1.69
CA ALA A 178 5.04 -12.93 2.03
C ALA A 178 6.09 -13.91 1.49
N ASN A 179 6.64 -14.70 2.35
CA ASN A 179 7.58 -15.78 2.00
C ASN A 179 6.81 -16.95 1.39
#